data_e4a360d180689cb3f45e1e4e0dabddce
#
_entry.id   e4a360d180689cb3f45e1e4e0dabddce
#
_cell.length_a   1.000
_cell.length_b   1.000
_cell.length_c   1.000
_cell.angle_alpha   90.00
_cell.angle_beta   90.00
_cell.angle_gamma   90.00
#
_symmetry.space_group_name_H-M   'P 1'
#
loop_
_entity.id
_entity.type
_entity.pdbx_description
1 polymer ?
#
loop_
_entity_poly.entity_id
_entity_poly.type
_entity_poly.pdbx_seq_one_letter_code
_entity_poly.pdbx_strand_id
1 'polypeptide(L)'
;LDAGADILETNTFNATRISMADYGMEELAYELNVEGARLARKIADAKTAENPAKPRFVAGVLGPTSRTCSLSPDVNNPGYRNVTFDELVENYTEATKGLIEGGADMILIETIFDTLNAKAAIFAVQGVYEELGFELPIMISGTITDASGRTLSGQTTEAFWNSISHAKPISVGLNCALGASELRPYLEELSNKANTYVSAHPNAGLP
;
A
#
# COMPACT_ATOMS: atom_id res chain seq x y z
N LEU A 1 6.63 15.20 11.34
CA LEU A 1 6.69 14.76 12.75
C LEU A 1 6.45 15.91 13.72
N ASP A 2 6.95 17.10 13.47
CA ASP A 2 6.73 18.27 14.34
C ASP A 2 5.25 18.69 14.39
N ALA A 3 4.49 18.46 13.34
CA ALA A 3 3.04 18.63 13.30
C ALA A 3 2.26 17.56 14.10
N GLY A 4 2.93 16.56 14.68
CA GLY A 4 2.33 15.56 15.56
C GLY A 4 2.12 14.17 14.97
N ALA A 5 2.59 13.89 13.74
CA ALA A 5 2.46 12.55 13.15
C ALA A 5 3.17 11.49 14.01
N ASP A 6 2.55 10.34 14.15
CA ASP A 6 3.07 9.20 14.92
C ASP A 6 3.68 8.13 14.01
N ILE A 7 3.24 8.05 12.76
CA ILE A 7 3.72 7.11 11.74
C ILE A 7 4.27 7.91 10.56
N LEU A 8 5.46 7.52 10.08
CA LEU A 8 6.05 8.03 8.84
C LEU A 8 5.89 6.97 7.76
N GLU A 9 5.43 7.39 6.61
CA GLU A 9 5.46 6.57 5.39
C GLU A 9 6.82 6.70 4.70
N THR A 10 7.33 5.60 4.17
CA THR A 10 8.53 5.61 3.34
C THR A 10 8.22 6.21 1.97
N ASN A 11 9.19 6.84 1.33
CA ASN A 11 9.06 7.36 -0.04
C ASN A 11 9.32 6.28 -1.10
N THR A 12 8.70 5.10 -0.94
CA THR A 12 8.95 3.91 -1.77
C THR A 12 7.76 3.50 -2.64
N PHE A 13 6.78 4.39 -2.81
CA PHE A 13 5.53 4.14 -3.54
C PHE A 13 5.74 3.47 -4.91
N ASN A 14 6.72 3.91 -5.69
CA ASN A 14 7.07 3.36 -7.00
C ASN A 14 8.37 2.55 -7.00
N ALA A 15 8.90 2.19 -5.84
CA ALA A 15 10.18 1.48 -5.73
C ALA A 15 10.03 -0.03 -5.95
N THR A 16 9.42 -0.42 -7.07
CA THR A 16 9.26 -1.81 -7.48
C THR A 16 9.92 -2.06 -8.83
N ARG A 17 10.41 -3.26 -9.12
CA ARG A 17 11.04 -3.59 -10.41
C ARG A 17 10.16 -3.22 -11.60
N ILE A 18 8.85 -3.51 -11.53
CA ILE A 18 7.90 -3.21 -12.60
C ILE A 18 7.83 -1.70 -12.86
N SER A 19 7.74 -0.87 -11.81
CA SER A 19 7.68 0.59 -11.96
C SER A 19 9.03 1.17 -12.35
N MET A 20 10.13 0.63 -11.84
CA MET A 20 11.49 1.09 -12.16
C MET A 20 11.94 0.71 -13.57
N ALA A 21 11.31 -0.32 -14.17
CA ALA A 21 11.58 -0.72 -15.57
C ALA A 21 11.30 0.41 -16.58
N ASP A 22 10.35 1.30 -16.27
CA ASP A 22 10.05 2.45 -17.13
C ASP A 22 11.24 3.43 -17.24
N TYR A 23 12.22 3.30 -16.35
CA TYR A 23 13.44 4.13 -16.28
C TYR A 23 14.72 3.32 -16.53
N GLY A 24 14.63 2.01 -16.78
CA GLY A 24 15.80 1.12 -16.89
C GLY A 24 16.57 0.98 -15.58
N MET A 25 15.87 1.06 -14.45
CA MET A 25 16.44 1.08 -13.10
C MET A 25 15.92 -0.07 -12.22
N GLU A 26 15.48 -1.17 -12.82
CA GLU A 26 14.86 -2.31 -12.13
C GLU A 26 15.74 -2.89 -11.03
N GLU A 27 17.05 -2.93 -11.29
CA GLU A 27 18.04 -3.49 -10.37
C GLU A 27 18.21 -2.67 -9.07
N LEU A 28 17.71 -1.44 -9.06
CA LEU A 28 17.77 -0.57 -7.88
C LEU A 28 16.56 -0.75 -6.95
N ALA A 29 15.54 -1.52 -7.35
CA ALA A 29 14.29 -1.62 -6.59
C ALA A 29 14.53 -2.05 -5.14
N TYR A 30 15.35 -3.07 -4.90
CA TYR A 30 15.68 -3.52 -3.55
C TYR A 30 16.37 -2.42 -2.72
N GLU A 31 17.45 -1.83 -3.25
CA GLU A 31 18.22 -0.79 -2.59
C GLU A 31 17.37 0.44 -2.25
N LEU A 32 16.49 0.86 -3.17
CA LEU A 32 15.56 1.98 -2.96
C LEU A 32 14.61 1.73 -1.78
N ASN A 33 14.10 0.52 -1.63
CA ASN A 33 13.26 0.15 -0.49
C ASN A 33 14.06 0.14 0.82
N VAL A 34 15.26 -0.43 0.81
CA VAL A 34 16.16 -0.43 1.98
C VAL A 34 16.48 0.99 2.42
N GLU A 35 16.97 1.82 1.52
CA GLU A 35 17.41 3.18 1.86
C GLU A 35 16.24 4.11 2.18
N GLY A 36 15.10 3.96 1.51
CA GLY A 36 13.87 4.69 1.83
C GLY A 36 13.40 4.39 3.26
N ALA A 37 13.40 3.12 3.66
CA ALA A 37 13.05 2.73 5.02
C ALA A 37 14.09 3.19 6.05
N ARG A 38 15.40 3.07 5.76
CA ARG A 38 16.48 3.57 6.63
C ARG A 38 16.39 5.09 6.88
N LEU A 39 16.06 5.84 5.84
CA LEU A 39 15.89 7.30 5.97
C LEU A 39 14.72 7.62 6.92
N ALA A 40 13.56 6.99 6.74
CA ALA A 40 12.41 7.17 7.61
C ALA A 40 12.71 6.71 9.04
N ARG A 41 13.38 5.55 9.23
CA ARG A 41 13.77 5.01 10.53
C ARG A 41 14.68 5.97 11.30
N LYS A 42 15.69 6.48 10.64
CA LYS A 42 16.61 7.46 11.24
C LYS A 42 15.88 8.69 11.83
N ILE A 43 14.90 9.20 11.08
CA ILE A 43 14.11 10.37 11.53
C ILE A 43 13.14 9.99 12.65
N ALA A 44 12.50 8.82 12.56
CA ALA A 44 11.61 8.33 13.60
C ALA A 44 12.34 8.09 14.92
N ASP A 45 13.54 7.50 14.88
CA ASP A 45 14.38 7.26 16.05
C ASP A 45 14.84 8.57 16.70
N ALA A 46 15.31 9.51 15.91
CA ALA A 46 15.72 10.83 16.41
C ALA A 46 14.56 11.52 17.13
N LYS A 47 13.36 11.49 16.54
CA LYS A 47 12.17 12.11 17.14
C LYS A 47 11.67 11.37 18.36
N THR A 48 11.77 10.06 18.38
CA THR A 48 11.45 9.23 19.57
C THR A 48 12.42 9.51 20.71
N ALA A 49 13.71 9.74 20.42
CA ALA A 49 14.71 10.07 21.45
C ALA A 49 14.43 11.42 22.13
N GLU A 50 13.83 12.40 21.42
CA GLU A 50 13.39 13.66 22.01
C GLU A 50 12.22 13.48 23.01
N ASN A 51 11.34 12.50 22.78
CA ASN A 51 10.22 12.17 23.64
C ASN A 51 9.91 10.67 23.64
N PRO A 52 10.59 9.86 24.45
CA PRO A 52 10.39 8.40 24.49
C PRO A 52 8.96 7.96 24.89
N ALA A 53 8.20 8.83 25.55
CA ALA A 53 6.79 8.54 25.89
C ALA A 53 5.86 8.62 24.66
N LYS A 54 6.35 9.15 23.53
CA LYS A 54 5.63 9.25 22.26
C LYS A 54 6.50 8.69 21.12
N PRO A 55 6.65 7.36 21.01
CA PRO A 55 7.46 6.75 19.97
C PRO A 55 6.90 7.04 18.56
N ARG A 56 7.77 7.02 17.56
CA ARG A 56 7.42 7.18 16.15
C ARG A 56 7.73 5.89 15.40
N PHE A 57 6.85 5.57 14.46
CA PHE A 57 6.89 4.34 13.70
C PHE A 57 7.08 4.61 12.21
N VAL A 58 7.57 3.62 11.50
CA VAL A 58 7.79 3.64 10.05
C VAL A 58 6.88 2.64 9.37
N ALA A 59 6.03 3.13 8.48
CA ALA A 59 5.25 2.30 7.56
C ALA A 59 6.01 2.16 6.24
N GLY A 60 6.44 0.94 5.92
CA GLY A 60 7.03 0.60 4.64
C GLY A 60 5.95 0.52 3.56
N VAL A 61 6.03 1.43 2.59
CA VAL A 61 4.98 1.62 1.57
C VAL A 61 5.19 0.71 0.38
N LEU A 62 4.16 -0.07 0.04
CA LEU A 62 3.98 -0.81 -1.20
C LEU A 62 2.86 -0.15 -1.99
N GLY A 63 3.20 0.61 -3.02
CA GLY A 63 2.25 1.21 -3.94
C GLY A 63 1.78 0.24 -5.03
N PRO A 64 0.80 0.65 -5.87
CA PRO A 64 0.39 -0.12 -7.03
C PRO A 64 1.48 -0.12 -8.10
N THR A 65 1.38 -1.08 -9.03
CA THR A 65 2.20 -1.07 -10.24
C THR A 65 1.47 -0.43 -11.41
N SER A 66 2.22 -0.04 -12.45
CA SER A 66 1.65 0.43 -13.73
C SER A 66 0.92 -0.68 -14.51
N ARG A 67 1.00 -1.94 -14.04
CA ARG A 67 0.36 -3.10 -14.66
C ARG A 67 -0.69 -3.69 -13.73
N THR A 68 -1.78 -4.21 -14.31
CA THR A 68 -2.91 -4.78 -13.57
C THR A 68 -3.21 -6.21 -13.99
N CYS A 69 -3.50 -7.08 -13.01
CA CYS A 69 -3.90 -8.46 -13.25
C CYS A 69 -5.36 -8.61 -13.69
N SER A 70 -6.23 -7.65 -13.34
CA SER A 70 -7.67 -7.76 -13.60
C SER A 70 -8.10 -7.12 -14.92
N LEU A 71 -7.32 -6.16 -15.43
CA LEU A 71 -7.70 -5.36 -16.60
C LEU A 71 -6.75 -5.61 -17.76
N SER A 72 -7.31 -5.64 -18.97
CA SER A 72 -6.50 -5.63 -20.19
C SER A 72 -6.05 -4.21 -20.52
N PRO A 73 -4.77 -3.99 -20.83
CA PRO A 73 -4.31 -2.74 -21.40
C PRO A 73 -4.69 -2.57 -22.88
N ASP A 74 -5.18 -3.64 -23.53
CA ASP A 74 -5.62 -3.64 -24.93
C ASP A 74 -7.14 -3.84 -25.02
N VAL A 75 -7.83 -2.78 -25.45
CA VAL A 75 -9.31 -2.77 -25.62
C VAL A 75 -9.79 -3.82 -26.61
N ASN A 76 -8.98 -4.16 -27.62
CA ASN A 76 -9.32 -5.13 -28.67
C ASN A 76 -9.01 -6.58 -28.24
N ASN A 77 -8.27 -6.77 -27.14
CA ASN A 77 -7.95 -8.07 -26.59
C ASN A 77 -8.26 -8.12 -25.08
N PRO A 78 -9.52 -8.24 -24.69
CA PRO A 78 -9.95 -8.15 -23.28
C PRO A 78 -9.42 -9.28 -22.39
N GLY A 79 -8.93 -10.38 -22.98
CA GLY A 79 -8.30 -11.49 -22.27
C GLY A 79 -6.81 -11.27 -21.97
N TYR A 80 -6.17 -10.31 -22.63
CA TYR A 80 -4.74 -10.07 -22.45
C TYR A 80 -4.44 -9.44 -21.07
N ARG A 81 -3.31 -9.84 -20.50
CA ARG A 81 -2.72 -9.24 -19.30
C ARG A 81 -1.24 -8.99 -19.53
N ASN A 82 -0.73 -7.86 -19.11
CA ASN A 82 0.69 -7.50 -19.26
C ASN A 82 1.49 -7.77 -17.98
N VAL A 83 0.90 -8.47 -17.03
CA VAL A 83 1.54 -8.99 -15.82
C VAL A 83 0.74 -10.18 -15.29
N THR A 84 1.44 -11.16 -14.76
CA THR A 84 0.86 -12.30 -14.06
C THR A 84 0.81 -12.07 -12.54
N PHE A 85 0.03 -12.88 -11.84
CA PHE A 85 0.01 -12.87 -10.38
C PHE A 85 1.38 -13.19 -9.79
N ASP A 86 2.07 -14.21 -10.31
CA ASP A 86 3.37 -14.64 -9.81
C ASP A 86 4.45 -13.57 -10.02
N GLU A 87 4.47 -12.88 -11.17
CA GLU A 87 5.37 -11.75 -11.41
C GLU A 87 5.12 -10.61 -10.41
N LEU A 88 3.86 -10.34 -10.04
CA LEU A 88 3.56 -9.36 -9.00
C LEU A 88 4.02 -9.84 -7.62
N VAL A 89 3.84 -11.13 -7.30
CA VAL A 89 4.33 -11.70 -6.03
C VAL A 89 5.86 -11.54 -5.93
N GLU A 90 6.62 -11.88 -6.96
CA GLU A 90 8.07 -11.69 -6.99
C GLU A 90 8.44 -10.21 -6.78
N ASN A 91 7.77 -9.32 -7.50
CA ASN A 91 7.98 -7.87 -7.41
C ASN A 91 7.72 -7.32 -6.01
N TYR A 92 6.63 -7.71 -5.35
CA TYR A 92 6.31 -7.26 -4.00
C TYR A 92 7.14 -7.97 -2.91
N THR A 93 7.59 -9.20 -3.15
CA THR A 93 8.49 -9.92 -2.24
C THR A 93 9.81 -9.19 -2.09
N GLU A 94 10.44 -8.79 -3.21
CA GLU A 94 11.69 -8.03 -3.20
C GLU A 94 11.54 -6.69 -2.45
N ALA A 95 10.49 -5.94 -2.76
CA ALA A 95 10.22 -4.67 -2.10
C ALA A 95 9.97 -4.83 -0.59
N THR A 96 9.18 -5.83 -0.19
CA THR A 96 8.88 -6.11 1.22
C THR A 96 10.14 -6.46 2.01
N LYS A 97 11.02 -7.31 1.44
CA LYS A 97 12.31 -7.64 2.07
C LYS A 97 13.17 -6.41 2.28
N GLY A 98 13.26 -5.53 1.27
CA GLY A 98 14.01 -4.28 1.38
C GLY A 98 13.46 -3.35 2.46
N LEU A 99 12.13 -3.19 2.54
CA LEU A 99 11.49 -2.35 3.56
C LEU A 99 11.75 -2.87 4.98
N ILE A 100 11.67 -4.19 5.19
CA ILE A 100 11.94 -4.83 6.49
C ILE A 100 13.41 -4.68 6.87
N GLU A 101 14.35 -4.94 5.94
CA GLU A 101 15.78 -4.73 6.17
C GLU A 101 16.10 -3.28 6.52
N GLY A 102 15.43 -2.32 5.89
CA GLY A 102 15.57 -0.90 6.16
C GLY A 102 14.99 -0.43 7.49
N GLY A 103 14.24 -1.28 8.20
CA GLY A 103 13.72 -1.01 9.54
C GLY A 103 12.29 -0.50 9.58
N ALA A 104 11.43 -0.89 8.65
CA ALA A 104 10.00 -0.65 8.75
C ALA A 104 9.39 -1.38 9.96
N ASP A 105 8.49 -0.72 10.68
CA ASP A 105 7.75 -1.29 11.81
C ASP A 105 6.44 -1.95 11.38
N MET A 106 5.94 -1.61 10.19
CA MET A 106 4.71 -2.13 9.58
C MET A 106 4.79 -2.02 8.06
N ILE A 107 3.93 -2.75 7.35
CA ILE A 107 3.79 -2.66 5.89
C ILE A 107 2.47 -1.97 5.57
N LEU A 108 2.52 -0.96 4.70
CA LEU A 108 1.36 -0.26 4.16
C LEU A 108 1.21 -0.61 2.66
N ILE A 109 0.15 -1.34 2.32
CA ILE A 109 -0.25 -1.58 0.94
C ILE A 109 -1.28 -0.51 0.58
N GLU A 110 -0.92 0.45 -0.26
CA GLU A 110 -1.76 1.61 -0.51
C GLU A 110 -2.16 1.82 -1.96
N THR A 111 -3.14 2.70 -2.16
CA THR A 111 -3.64 3.15 -3.47
C THR A 111 -4.11 1.97 -4.32
N ILE A 112 -4.79 1.02 -3.68
CA ILE A 112 -5.28 -0.17 -4.35
C ILE A 112 -6.46 0.18 -5.22
N PHE A 113 -6.30 0.08 -6.52
CA PHE A 113 -7.36 0.20 -7.52
C PHE A 113 -7.65 -1.12 -8.25
N ASP A 114 -6.80 -2.14 -8.08
CA ASP A 114 -7.00 -3.52 -8.54
C ASP A 114 -6.82 -4.48 -7.35
N THR A 115 -7.91 -5.14 -6.94
CA THR A 115 -7.89 -6.03 -5.78
C THR A 115 -7.12 -7.33 -6.01
N LEU A 116 -6.90 -7.75 -7.28
CA LEU A 116 -6.05 -8.91 -7.57
C LEU A 116 -4.58 -8.56 -7.37
N ASN A 117 -4.16 -7.35 -7.75
CA ASN A 117 -2.83 -6.83 -7.43
C ASN A 117 -2.62 -6.75 -5.90
N ALA A 118 -3.63 -6.28 -5.17
CA ALA A 118 -3.57 -6.24 -3.70
C ALA A 118 -3.38 -7.64 -3.09
N LYS A 119 -4.07 -8.65 -3.63
CA LYS A 119 -3.91 -10.03 -3.18
C LYS A 119 -2.50 -10.57 -3.45
N ALA A 120 -1.89 -10.20 -4.57
CA ALA A 120 -0.50 -10.54 -4.85
C ALA A 120 0.45 -9.89 -3.85
N ALA A 121 0.24 -8.60 -3.51
CA ALA A 121 1.02 -7.92 -2.49
C ALA A 121 0.85 -8.57 -1.09
N ILE A 122 -0.38 -8.87 -0.69
CA ILE A 122 -0.67 -9.55 0.58
C ILE A 122 0.03 -10.92 0.63
N PHE A 123 -0.08 -11.71 -0.45
CA PHE A 123 0.55 -13.02 -0.55
C PHE A 123 2.08 -12.92 -0.43
N ALA A 124 2.69 -11.94 -1.11
CA ALA A 124 4.12 -11.68 -1.02
C ALA A 124 4.56 -11.30 0.41
N VAL A 125 3.84 -10.38 1.05
CA VAL A 125 4.12 -9.95 2.43
C VAL A 125 4.03 -11.12 3.40
N GLN A 126 2.97 -11.93 3.31
CA GLN A 126 2.79 -13.11 4.17
C GLN A 126 3.87 -14.15 3.92
N GLY A 127 4.25 -14.40 2.66
CA GLY A 127 5.36 -15.31 2.31
C GLY A 127 6.70 -14.86 2.89
N VAL A 128 6.98 -13.55 2.89
CA VAL A 128 8.19 -13.00 3.54
C VAL A 128 8.12 -13.19 5.06
N TYR A 129 6.96 -13.02 5.69
CA TYR A 129 6.80 -13.26 7.13
C TYR A 129 7.03 -14.72 7.51
N GLU A 130 6.51 -15.66 6.70
CA GLU A 130 6.77 -17.10 6.88
C GLU A 130 8.27 -17.40 6.77
N GLU A 131 8.95 -16.82 5.78
CA GLU A 131 10.40 -17.00 5.58
C GLU A 131 11.22 -16.47 6.76
N LEU A 132 10.84 -15.29 7.30
CA LEU A 132 11.56 -14.61 8.37
C LEU A 132 11.18 -15.12 9.78
N GLY A 133 10.03 -15.78 9.91
CA GLY A 133 9.54 -16.32 11.18
C GLY A 133 8.97 -15.27 12.14
N PHE A 134 8.59 -14.09 11.64
CA PHE A 134 7.88 -13.05 12.38
C PHE A 134 6.95 -12.26 11.47
N GLU A 135 5.97 -11.59 12.05
CA GLU A 135 5.00 -10.77 11.33
C GLU A 135 5.07 -9.31 11.81
N LEU A 136 4.99 -8.37 10.85
CA LEU A 136 4.75 -6.97 11.13
C LEU A 136 3.26 -6.64 10.90
N PRO A 137 2.71 -5.65 11.59
CA PRO A 137 1.36 -5.16 11.30
C PRO A 137 1.21 -4.76 9.83
N ILE A 138 0.05 -5.06 9.23
CA ILE A 138 -0.29 -4.64 7.86
C ILE A 138 -1.37 -3.57 7.93
N MET A 139 -1.17 -2.48 7.20
CA MET A 139 -2.16 -1.46 6.89
C MET A 139 -2.53 -1.57 5.40
N ILE A 140 -3.81 -1.39 5.07
CA ILE A 140 -4.28 -1.49 3.69
C ILE A 140 -5.14 -0.28 3.33
N SER A 141 -4.89 0.34 2.19
CA SER A 141 -5.66 1.49 1.71
C SER A 141 -6.03 1.36 0.23
N GLY A 142 -7.32 1.50 -0.07
CA GLY A 142 -7.86 1.42 -1.43
C GLY A 142 -8.15 2.79 -2.02
N THR A 143 -8.40 2.80 -3.33
CA THR A 143 -8.75 4.02 -4.05
C THR A 143 -10.06 3.85 -4.78
N ILE A 144 -11.04 4.69 -4.44
CA ILE A 144 -12.28 4.84 -5.21
C ILE A 144 -11.97 5.79 -6.36
N THR A 145 -12.00 5.27 -7.58
CA THR A 145 -11.45 5.98 -8.74
C THR A 145 -12.38 7.04 -9.32
N ASP A 146 -13.67 6.96 -9.04
CA ASP A 146 -14.64 7.89 -9.56
C ASP A 146 -15.93 7.96 -8.71
N ALA A 147 -16.86 8.82 -9.14
CA ALA A 147 -18.14 9.03 -8.48
C ALA A 147 -19.09 7.81 -8.53
N SER A 148 -18.74 6.70 -9.23
CA SER A 148 -19.50 5.45 -9.18
C SER A 148 -19.30 4.68 -7.87
N GLY A 149 -18.35 5.11 -7.05
CA GLY A 149 -18.02 4.48 -5.77
C GLY A 149 -17.31 3.14 -5.90
N ARG A 150 -16.54 2.97 -6.99
CA ARG A 150 -15.83 1.73 -7.27
C ARG A 150 -14.32 1.95 -7.44
N THR A 151 -13.57 0.89 -7.14
CA THR A 151 -12.18 0.79 -7.59
C THR A 151 -12.12 0.63 -9.11
N LEU A 152 -10.95 0.80 -9.71
CA LEU A 152 -10.78 0.63 -11.17
C LEU A 152 -11.16 -0.79 -11.63
N SER A 153 -10.88 -1.81 -10.83
CA SER A 153 -11.27 -3.20 -11.11
C SER A 153 -12.74 -3.50 -10.77
N GLY A 154 -13.53 -2.50 -10.37
CA GLY A 154 -14.99 -2.56 -10.27
C GLY A 154 -15.56 -2.87 -8.88
N GLN A 155 -14.73 -3.03 -7.85
CA GLN A 155 -15.19 -3.33 -6.49
C GLN A 155 -15.82 -2.10 -5.83
N THR A 156 -17.00 -2.28 -5.21
CA THR A 156 -17.55 -1.35 -4.23
C THR A 156 -16.70 -1.36 -2.95
N THR A 157 -16.93 -0.43 -2.05
CA THR A 157 -16.23 -0.37 -0.75
C THR A 157 -16.34 -1.68 0.03
N GLU A 158 -17.55 -2.26 0.11
CA GLU A 158 -17.76 -3.56 0.76
C GLU A 158 -17.04 -4.70 0.03
N ALA A 159 -17.09 -4.73 -1.31
CA ALA A 159 -16.41 -5.75 -2.09
C ALA A 159 -14.87 -5.63 -1.97
N PHE A 160 -14.35 -4.40 -1.89
CA PHE A 160 -12.94 -4.15 -1.58
C PHE A 160 -12.56 -4.74 -0.22
N TRP A 161 -13.31 -4.38 0.85
CA TRP A 161 -13.06 -4.92 2.19
C TRP A 161 -13.09 -6.46 2.20
N ASN A 162 -14.11 -7.07 1.63
CA ASN A 162 -14.23 -8.52 1.56
C ASN A 162 -13.07 -9.18 0.79
N SER A 163 -12.48 -8.47 -0.18
CA SER A 163 -11.36 -8.97 -0.98
C SER A 163 -10.05 -9.05 -0.19
N ILE A 164 -9.86 -8.16 0.82
CA ILE A 164 -8.56 -8.00 1.52
C ILE A 164 -8.63 -8.35 3.01
N SER A 165 -9.81 -8.52 3.59
CA SER A 165 -9.99 -8.74 5.04
C SER A 165 -9.29 -9.99 5.59
N HIS A 166 -9.01 -10.97 4.73
CA HIS A 166 -8.25 -12.17 5.09
C HIS A 166 -6.81 -11.88 5.52
N ALA A 167 -6.24 -10.73 5.12
CA ALA A 167 -4.93 -10.26 5.57
C ALA A 167 -4.92 -9.82 7.06
N LYS A 168 -6.10 -9.72 7.70
CA LYS A 168 -6.27 -9.24 9.07
C LYS A 168 -5.52 -7.93 9.34
N PRO A 169 -5.69 -6.89 8.51
CA PRO A 169 -4.94 -5.65 8.68
C PRO A 169 -5.29 -4.96 10.00
N ILE A 170 -4.33 -4.22 10.58
CA ILE A 170 -4.59 -3.39 11.76
C ILE A 170 -5.41 -2.15 11.40
N SER A 171 -5.35 -1.71 10.15
CA SER A 171 -6.22 -0.66 9.62
C SER A 171 -6.55 -0.90 8.16
N VAL A 172 -7.75 -0.48 7.76
CA VAL A 172 -8.17 -0.39 6.37
C VAL A 172 -8.62 1.04 6.08
N GLY A 173 -8.33 1.55 4.90
CA GLY A 173 -8.69 2.93 4.58
C GLY A 173 -8.92 3.18 3.11
N LEU A 174 -9.14 4.44 2.81
CA LEU A 174 -9.26 4.95 1.44
C LEU A 174 -8.36 6.18 1.27
N ASN A 175 -7.69 6.25 0.13
CA ASN A 175 -6.82 7.37 -0.21
C ASN A 175 -6.97 7.82 -1.66
N CYS A 176 -6.50 9.02 -1.95
CA CYS A 176 -6.42 9.61 -3.29
C CYS A 176 -7.77 9.77 -4.01
N ALA A 177 -7.71 10.13 -5.27
CA ALA A 177 -8.78 10.33 -6.26
C ALA A 177 -9.85 11.35 -5.85
N LEU A 178 -10.51 11.16 -4.73
CA LEU A 178 -11.60 11.98 -4.24
C LEU A 178 -11.16 12.95 -3.13
N GLY A 179 -11.82 14.09 -3.05
CA GLY A 179 -11.70 15.02 -1.93
C GLY A 179 -12.40 14.49 -0.66
N ALA A 180 -12.22 15.20 0.45
CA ALA A 180 -12.73 14.74 1.75
C ALA A 180 -14.26 14.59 1.79
N SER A 181 -14.98 15.48 1.12
CA SER A 181 -16.46 15.46 1.06
C SER A 181 -16.98 14.25 0.28
N GLU A 182 -16.36 13.98 -0.87
CA GLU A 182 -16.75 12.86 -1.72
C GLU A 182 -16.33 11.52 -1.14
N LEU A 183 -15.21 11.46 -0.40
CA LEU A 183 -14.68 10.24 0.19
C LEU A 183 -15.46 9.81 1.44
N ARG A 184 -16.07 10.76 2.14
CA ARG A 184 -16.77 10.55 3.43
C ARG A 184 -17.79 9.40 3.41
N PRO A 185 -18.73 9.30 2.44
CA PRO A 185 -19.73 8.23 2.44
C PRO A 185 -19.13 6.82 2.37
N TYR A 186 -18.04 6.67 1.62
CA TYR A 186 -17.35 5.38 1.46
C TYR A 186 -16.56 5.01 2.71
N LEU A 187 -15.98 6.00 3.41
CA LEU A 187 -15.33 5.77 4.70
C LEU A 187 -16.34 5.41 5.78
N GLU A 188 -17.52 6.03 5.79
CA GLU A 188 -18.60 5.66 6.69
C GLU A 188 -19.07 4.22 6.45
N GLU A 189 -19.27 3.82 5.18
CA GLU A 189 -19.57 2.44 4.82
C GLU A 189 -18.48 1.49 5.29
N LEU A 190 -17.21 1.80 5.03
CA LEU A 190 -16.07 0.99 5.43
C LEU A 190 -16.00 0.85 6.96
N SER A 191 -16.20 1.93 7.70
CA SER A 191 -16.21 1.94 9.17
C SER A 191 -17.33 1.08 9.77
N ASN A 192 -18.46 0.98 9.08
CA ASN A 192 -19.57 0.13 9.51
C ASN A 192 -19.37 -1.36 9.19
N LYS A 193 -18.52 -1.69 8.22
CA LYS A 193 -18.29 -3.06 7.74
C LYS A 193 -17.00 -3.68 8.29
N ALA A 194 -15.94 -2.88 8.44
CA ALA A 194 -14.65 -3.37 8.87
C ALA A 194 -14.62 -3.58 10.39
N ASN A 195 -13.98 -4.66 10.80
CA ASN A 195 -13.74 -4.98 12.22
C ASN A 195 -12.32 -4.57 12.66
N THR A 196 -11.79 -3.50 12.07
CA THR A 196 -10.47 -2.94 12.34
C THR A 196 -10.52 -1.41 12.29
N TYR A 197 -9.41 -0.73 12.59
CA TYR A 197 -9.34 0.73 12.50
C TYR A 197 -9.50 1.20 11.04
N VAL A 198 -10.07 2.40 10.89
CA VAL A 198 -10.26 3.01 9.56
C VAL A 198 -9.39 4.25 9.40
N SER A 199 -8.70 4.35 8.28
CA SER A 199 -7.85 5.48 7.90
C SER A 199 -8.39 6.22 6.68
N ALA A 200 -8.04 7.49 6.55
CA ALA A 200 -8.47 8.35 5.46
C ALA A 200 -7.35 9.29 5.02
N HIS A 201 -7.02 9.26 3.74
CA HIS A 201 -6.06 10.16 3.11
C HIS A 201 -6.66 10.76 1.83
N PRO A 202 -7.65 11.65 1.96
CA PRO A 202 -8.29 12.29 0.81
C PRO A 202 -7.34 13.25 0.11
N ASN A 203 -7.57 13.48 -1.18
CA ASN A 203 -6.94 14.61 -1.85
C ASN A 203 -7.41 15.94 -1.21
N ALA A 204 -6.52 16.93 -1.25
CA ALA A 204 -6.86 18.28 -0.76
C ALA A 204 -8.04 18.90 -1.53
N GLY A 205 -8.31 18.38 -2.72
CA GLY A 205 -9.27 18.95 -3.65
C GLY A 205 -8.66 20.11 -4.47
N LEU A 206 -9.37 20.49 -5.52
CA LEU A 206 -9.08 21.76 -6.20
C LEU A 206 -9.90 22.84 -5.53
N PRO A 207 -9.38 24.07 -5.39
CA PRO A 207 -10.13 25.19 -4.84
C PRO A 207 -11.30 25.58 -5.74
#